data_7c5cb9feae39e5fe17b772863c6d6a4b
#
_entry.id   7c5cb9feae39e5fe17b772863c6d6a4b
#
_cell.length_a   1.000
_cell.length_b   1.000
_cell.length_c   1.000
_cell.angle_alpha   90.00
_cell.angle_beta   90.00
_cell.angle_gamma   90.00
#
_symmetry.space_group_name_H-M   'P 1'
#
loop_
_entity.id
_entity.type
_entity.pdbx_description
1 polymer ?
#
loop_
_entity_poly.entity_id
_entity_poly.type
_entity_poly.pdbx_seq_one_letter_code
_entity_poly.pdbx_strand_id
1 'polypeptide(L)'
;RVRTFQAAFEKNPDWTPNDPVEELGVPEQLVEFYKEFPERLEWDYKTFSETIPTNMADRQKYGAYYKLADAYSAGFEAHGAWLPRPETPPEESDFVITVRVSADQPPETKPLGERLPFKSPELAAEFIKEVAHRYGATLVGITKTNPDWLYSDGWRGCPPDYDFSKMPEHWEYAIVLGVPMEWDVVLSNPQFGTSYDAYDRVSSAAIRLEGCLKFMGYPARAHTPMKGYDLIVPPHAVEAGLGQLGRTGFCITPELGGNCRMAVVTTNLPMKTDRPIDFGVSEFCKKCKICAESCPSGAISMADSPDGMVIRGYEHWYINNGACYNFWRETMGPMGCRLCVAVCPYSRKDNWIHDMARTLDPRDPTGVVSSGLLWMQKNLFDAPDAADYHRPPVGEFAAYREPPFYLRAEKYLDLEIVKPSKGG
;
A
#
# COMPACT_ATOMS: atom_id res chain seq x y z
N ARG A 1 -2.46 2.98 14.26
CA ARG A 1 -1.68 3.77 15.20
C ARG A 1 -1.68 5.25 14.84
N VAL A 2 -1.04 5.66 13.76
CA VAL A 2 -0.86 7.08 13.39
C VAL A 2 -2.18 7.84 13.28
N ARG A 3 -3.19 7.25 12.66
CA ARG A 3 -4.52 7.90 12.54
C ARG A 3 -5.30 7.92 13.83
N THR A 4 -5.16 6.88 14.65
CA THR A 4 -5.78 6.83 15.97
C THR A 4 -5.19 7.92 16.87
N PHE A 5 -3.85 8.09 16.80
CA PHE A 5 -3.17 9.20 17.45
C PHE A 5 -3.68 10.54 16.92
N GLN A 6 -3.71 10.72 15.59
CA GLN A 6 -4.19 11.96 14.96
C GLN A 6 -5.57 12.34 15.47
N ALA A 7 -6.53 11.42 15.44
CA ALA A 7 -7.90 11.68 15.85
C ALA A 7 -8.02 12.02 17.35
N ALA A 8 -7.16 11.44 18.17
CA ALA A 8 -7.11 11.75 19.61
C ALA A 8 -6.42 13.11 19.86
N PHE A 9 -5.32 13.40 19.16
CA PHE A 9 -4.60 14.66 19.25
C PHE A 9 -5.44 15.86 18.74
N GLU A 10 -6.19 15.70 17.66
CA GLU A 10 -7.12 16.73 17.18
C GLU A 10 -8.21 17.10 18.19
N LYS A 11 -8.58 16.18 19.09
CA LYS A 11 -9.51 16.43 20.18
C LYS A 11 -8.84 17.04 21.42
N ASN A 12 -7.54 16.82 21.59
CA ASN A 12 -6.74 17.28 22.71
C ASN A 12 -5.46 17.98 22.22
N PRO A 13 -5.56 19.13 21.54
CA PRO A 13 -4.41 19.75 20.86
C PRO A 13 -3.36 20.32 21.83
N ASP A 14 -3.72 20.52 23.09
CA ASP A 14 -2.81 21.01 24.12
C ASP A 14 -2.02 19.90 24.82
N TRP A 15 -2.35 18.63 24.54
CA TRP A 15 -1.63 17.48 25.09
C TRP A 15 -0.19 17.41 24.55
N THR A 16 0.76 17.06 25.41
CA THR A 16 2.18 16.91 25.07
C THR A 16 2.73 15.56 25.51
N PRO A 17 3.86 15.07 25.00
CA PRO A 17 4.49 13.83 25.46
C PRO A 17 4.95 13.84 26.93
N ASN A 18 4.90 14.99 27.61
CA ASN A 18 5.16 15.08 29.03
C ASN A 18 3.92 14.72 29.88
N ASP A 19 2.75 14.69 29.27
CA ASP A 19 1.50 14.32 29.91
C ASP A 19 1.31 12.80 29.82
N PRO A 20 0.54 12.18 30.75
CA PRO A 20 0.22 10.76 30.66
C PRO A 20 -0.46 10.42 29.34
N VAL A 21 0.02 9.38 28.66
CA VAL A 21 -0.52 8.98 27.35
C VAL A 21 -1.99 8.52 27.42
N GLU A 22 -2.43 8.09 28.59
CA GLU A 22 -3.82 7.75 28.90
C GLU A 22 -4.76 8.95 28.74
N GLU A 23 -4.26 10.16 29.04
CA GLU A 23 -5.02 11.41 28.93
C GLU A 23 -5.25 11.84 27.50
N LEU A 24 -4.47 11.32 26.54
CA LEU A 24 -4.67 11.57 25.12
C LEU A 24 -5.99 10.94 24.60
N GLY A 25 -6.55 9.95 25.34
CA GLY A 25 -7.81 9.31 24.94
C GLY A 25 -7.67 8.30 23.79
N VAL A 26 -6.50 7.72 23.63
CA VAL A 26 -6.26 6.60 22.71
C VAL A 26 -6.64 5.26 23.34
N PRO A 27 -6.95 4.20 22.55
CA PRO A 27 -7.23 2.87 23.05
C PRO A 27 -6.11 2.31 23.92
N GLU A 28 -6.45 1.48 24.92
CA GLU A 28 -5.51 0.88 25.88
C GLU A 28 -4.35 0.15 25.20
N GLN A 29 -4.62 -0.59 24.13
CA GLN A 29 -3.58 -1.26 23.33
C GLN A 29 -2.55 -0.30 22.73
N LEU A 30 -2.97 0.92 22.39
CA LEU A 30 -2.08 1.95 21.89
C LEU A 30 -1.32 2.63 23.02
N VAL A 31 -1.93 2.75 24.21
CA VAL A 31 -1.25 3.19 25.43
C VAL A 31 -0.09 2.24 25.75
N GLU A 32 -0.34 0.94 25.81
CA GLU A 32 0.69 -0.08 26.05
C GLU A 32 1.80 -0.03 25.00
N PHE A 33 1.43 0.12 23.74
CA PHE A 33 2.42 0.27 22.64
C PHE A 33 3.33 1.49 22.86
N TYR A 34 2.80 2.63 23.24
CA TYR A 34 3.62 3.82 23.48
C TYR A 34 4.45 3.75 24.77
N LYS A 35 4.02 2.98 25.76
CA LYS A 35 4.84 2.68 26.94
C LYS A 35 6.03 1.79 26.60
N GLU A 36 5.83 0.83 25.70
CA GLU A 36 6.89 -0.04 25.19
C GLU A 36 7.85 0.71 24.23
N PHE A 37 7.33 1.63 23.43
CA PHE A 37 8.06 2.38 22.41
C PHE A 37 7.86 3.91 22.54
N PRO A 38 8.43 4.55 23.58
CA PRO A 38 8.20 5.98 23.83
C PRO A 38 8.68 6.88 22.69
N GLU A 39 9.73 6.51 21.98
CA GLU A 39 10.21 7.24 20.81
C GLU A 39 9.17 7.32 19.68
N ARG A 40 8.20 6.39 19.67
CA ARG A 40 7.10 6.40 18.70
C ARG A 40 6.04 7.43 19.05
N LEU A 41 5.83 7.64 20.34
CA LEU A 41 4.94 8.67 20.83
C LEU A 41 5.47 10.06 20.46
N GLU A 42 6.76 10.32 20.73
CA GLU A 42 7.40 11.58 20.36
C GLU A 42 7.32 11.85 18.86
N TRP A 43 7.46 10.81 18.05
CA TRP A 43 7.39 10.96 16.60
C TRP A 43 5.98 11.23 16.09
N ASP A 44 4.99 10.52 16.61
CA ASP A 44 3.61 10.77 16.23
C ASP A 44 3.19 12.17 16.69
N TYR A 45 3.62 12.60 17.89
CA TYR A 45 3.40 13.96 18.37
C TYR A 45 4.04 15.02 17.46
N LYS A 46 5.33 14.90 17.19
CA LYS A 46 6.05 15.83 16.31
C LYS A 46 5.43 15.90 14.91
N THR A 47 4.94 14.79 14.41
CA THR A 47 4.26 14.74 13.12
C THR A 47 3.07 15.68 13.08
N PHE A 48 2.23 15.68 14.11
CA PHE A 48 0.97 16.42 14.10
C PHE A 48 1.08 17.82 14.69
N SER A 49 2.00 18.06 15.63
CA SER A 49 2.18 19.39 16.24
C SER A 49 3.06 20.34 15.42
N GLU A 50 4.06 19.80 14.70
CA GLU A 50 5.07 20.63 14.01
C GLU A 50 5.09 20.36 12.51
N THR A 51 5.28 19.09 12.11
CA THR A 51 5.56 18.70 10.73
C THR A 51 4.42 19.02 9.78
N ILE A 52 3.20 18.60 10.13
CA ILE A 52 2.02 18.84 9.30
C ILE A 52 1.71 20.35 9.19
N PRO A 53 1.68 21.13 10.28
CA PRO A 53 1.48 22.56 10.18
C PRO A 53 2.53 23.28 9.32
N THR A 54 3.80 22.91 9.44
CA THR A 54 4.89 23.49 8.63
C THR A 54 4.68 23.18 7.15
N ASN A 55 4.32 21.95 6.81
CA ASN A 55 4.05 21.56 5.43
C ASN A 55 2.82 22.23 4.83
N MET A 56 1.79 22.45 5.65
CA MET A 56 0.62 23.20 5.18
C MET A 56 0.99 24.63 4.81
N ALA A 57 1.89 25.28 5.55
CA ALA A 57 2.40 26.61 5.24
C ALA A 57 3.23 26.62 3.94
N ASP A 58 4.11 25.64 3.76
CA ASP A 58 4.88 25.48 2.53
C ASP A 58 3.98 25.15 1.33
N ARG A 59 2.96 24.34 1.53
CA ARG A 59 1.96 24.04 0.51
C ARG A 59 1.15 25.27 0.10
N GLN A 60 0.89 26.20 1.01
CA GLN A 60 0.26 27.50 0.67
C GLN A 60 1.18 28.32 -0.23
N LYS A 61 2.47 28.34 0.04
CA LYS A 61 3.46 29.09 -0.74
C LYS A 61 3.61 28.55 -2.17
N TYR A 62 3.61 27.23 -2.33
CA TYR A 62 3.85 26.56 -3.61
C TYR A 62 2.59 25.88 -4.19
N GLY A 63 1.41 26.16 -3.64
CA GLY A 63 0.16 25.46 -3.95
C GLY A 63 -0.23 25.48 -5.42
N ALA A 64 0.15 26.53 -6.16
CA ALA A 64 -0.13 26.64 -7.58
C ALA A 64 0.51 25.52 -8.40
N TYR A 65 1.72 25.10 -8.03
CA TYR A 65 2.47 24.04 -8.72
C TYR A 65 1.89 22.65 -8.51
N TYR A 66 1.21 22.43 -7.37
CA TYR A 66 0.59 21.15 -7.06
C TYR A 66 -0.83 20.98 -7.59
N LYS A 67 -1.47 22.05 -8.06
CA LYS A 67 -2.89 22.00 -8.44
C LYS A 67 -3.24 20.97 -9.52
N LEU A 68 -2.37 20.78 -10.50
CA LEU A 68 -2.58 19.76 -11.53
C LEU A 68 -2.44 18.33 -10.95
N ALA A 69 -1.46 18.12 -10.10
CA ALA A 69 -1.25 16.84 -9.42
C ALA A 69 -2.40 16.53 -8.45
N ASP A 70 -2.87 17.55 -7.72
CA ASP A 70 -4.03 17.42 -6.84
C ASP A 70 -5.29 17.08 -7.64
N ALA A 71 -5.54 17.78 -8.75
CA ALA A 71 -6.69 17.53 -9.62
C ALA A 71 -6.64 16.12 -10.25
N TYR A 72 -5.47 15.69 -10.71
CA TYR A 72 -5.26 14.35 -11.23
C TYR A 72 -5.52 13.27 -10.17
N SER A 73 -5.00 13.47 -8.95
CA SER A 73 -5.24 12.55 -7.82
C SER A 73 -6.71 12.55 -7.38
N ALA A 74 -7.34 13.72 -7.35
CA ALA A 74 -8.75 13.87 -6.97
C ALA A 74 -9.70 13.13 -7.91
N GLY A 75 -9.34 12.98 -9.20
CA GLY A 75 -10.13 12.18 -10.14
C GLY A 75 -10.24 10.71 -9.72
N PHE A 76 -9.14 10.10 -9.25
CA PHE A 76 -9.17 8.73 -8.72
C PHE A 76 -9.87 8.64 -7.37
N GLU A 77 -9.67 9.62 -6.48
CA GLU A 77 -10.39 9.68 -5.21
C GLU A 77 -11.91 9.79 -5.41
N ALA A 78 -12.34 10.58 -6.38
CA ALA A 78 -13.76 10.72 -6.73
C ALA A 78 -14.35 9.38 -7.17
N HIS A 79 -13.66 8.62 -8.03
CA HIS A 79 -14.07 7.26 -8.39
C HIS A 79 -14.11 6.35 -7.16
N GLY A 80 -13.06 6.36 -6.33
CA GLY A 80 -13.01 5.58 -5.10
C GLY A 80 -14.13 5.90 -4.11
N ALA A 81 -14.59 7.15 -4.06
CA ALA A 81 -15.70 7.57 -3.20
C ALA A 81 -17.06 7.00 -3.65
N TRP A 82 -17.20 6.62 -4.92
CA TRP A 82 -18.41 5.96 -5.45
C TRP A 82 -18.45 4.46 -5.12
N LEU A 83 -17.33 3.89 -4.71
CA LEU A 83 -17.28 2.50 -4.29
C LEU A 83 -18.00 2.36 -2.94
N PRO A 84 -19.01 1.50 -2.81
CA PRO A 84 -19.72 1.36 -1.57
C PRO A 84 -18.76 0.97 -0.44
N ARG A 85 -18.71 1.79 0.59
CA ARG A 85 -18.04 1.45 1.84
C ARG A 85 -19.02 0.65 2.67
N PRO A 86 -18.69 -0.55 3.10
CA PRO A 86 -19.54 -1.24 4.05
C PRO A 86 -19.44 -0.51 5.39
N GLU A 87 -20.48 0.27 5.71
CA GLU A 87 -20.66 0.87 7.04
C GLU A 87 -21.23 -0.15 8.04
N THR A 88 -21.50 -1.36 7.54
CA THR A 88 -22.10 -2.47 8.30
C THR A 88 -21.05 -3.52 8.61
N PRO A 89 -21.20 -4.27 9.72
CA PRO A 89 -20.33 -5.38 10.09
C PRO A 89 -20.20 -6.41 8.96
N PRO A 90 -19.05 -7.11 8.86
CA PRO A 90 -18.84 -8.14 7.84
C PRO A 90 -19.90 -9.23 7.80
N GLU A 91 -20.47 -9.60 8.96
CA GLU A 91 -21.53 -10.58 9.10
C GLU A 91 -22.82 -10.16 8.39
N GLU A 92 -23.02 -8.87 8.21
CA GLU A 92 -24.18 -8.34 7.49
C GLU A 92 -23.83 -7.96 6.05
N SER A 93 -22.75 -7.19 5.85
CA SER A 93 -22.38 -6.62 4.53
C SER A 93 -21.88 -7.67 3.54
N ASP A 94 -21.22 -8.71 4.03
CA ASP A 94 -20.61 -9.71 3.17
C ASP A 94 -21.65 -10.69 2.59
N PHE A 95 -22.83 -10.79 3.24
CA PHE A 95 -23.92 -11.66 2.85
C PHE A 95 -25.01 -11.01 1.99
N VAL A 96 -24.80 -9.78 1.56
CA VAL A 96 -25.75 -9.07 0.72
C VAL A 96 -25.10 -8.61 -0.60
N ILE A 97 -25.91 -8.63 -1.67
CA ILE A 97 -25.57 -8.06 -2.97
C ILE A 97 -26.14 -6.65 -3.02
N THR A 98 -25.29 -5.68 -3.31
CA THR A 98 -25.73 -4.30 -3.56
C THR A 98 -25.92 -4.12 -5.06
N VAL A 99 -27.14 -3.85 -5.48
CA VAL A 99 -27.51 -3.63 -6.88
C VAL A 99 -27.98 -2.19 -7.07
N ARG A 100 -27.38 -1.48 -8.00
CA ARG A 100 -27.88 -0.19 -8.44
C ARG A 100 -28.74 -0.37 -9.69
N VAL A 101 -30.02 -0.09 -9.58
CA VAL A 101 -30.99 -0.25 -10.68
C VAL A 101 -30.99 0.96 -11.61
N SER A 102 -30.80 2.16 -11.06
CA SER A 102 -30.65 3.40 -11.83
C SER A 102 -29.81 4.43 -11.08
N ALA A 103 -29.37 5.49 -11.78
CA ALA A 103 -28.58 6.57 -11.17
C ALA A 103 -29.39 7.37 -10.13
N ASP A 104 -30.71 7.43 -10.28
CA ASP A 104 -31.61 8.26 -9.49
C ASP A 104 -32.23 7.53 -8.29
N GLN A 105 -31.96 6.23 -8.15
CA GLN A 105 -32.49 5.43 -7.05
C GLN A 105 -31.36 5.01 -6.11
N PRO A 106 -31.63 4.95 -4.79
CA PRO A 106 -30.66 4.38 -3.86
C PRO A 106 -30.37 2.91 -4.23
N PRO A 107 -29.15 2.43 -4.00
CA PRO A 107 -28.83 1.03 -4.25
C PRO A 107 -29.70 0.11 -3.39
N GLU A 108 -30.23 -0.92 -4.01
CA GLU A 108 -30.96 -2.00 -3.32
C GLU A 108 -30.00 -3.07 -2.82
N THR A 109 -30.25 -3.59 -1.64
CA THR A 109 -29.54 -4.77 -1.12
C THR A 109 -30.42 -6.02 -1.24
N LYS A 110 -29.84 -7.11 -1.70
CA LYS A 110 -30.51 -8.42 -1.82
C LYS A 110 -29.66 -9.48 -1.10
N PRO A 111 -30.27 -10.48 -0.46
CA PRO A 111 -29.53 -11.61 0.10
C PRO A 111 -28.82 -12.38 -1.02
N LEU A 112 -27.78 -13.12 -0.64
CA LEU A 112 -27.10 -14.02 -1.57
C LEU A 112 -28.09 -15.05 -2.14
N GLY A 113 -27.86 -15.43 -3.40
CA GLY A 113 -28.58 -16.55 -4.02
C GLY A 113 -28.11 -17.93 -3.53
N GLU A 114 -28.60 -18.97 -4.18
CA GLU A 114 -28.09 -20.33 -3.97
C GLU A 114 -26.62 -20.42 -4.42
N ARG A 115 -25.82 -21.20 -3.68
CA ARG A 115 -24.42 -21.41 -4.00
C ARG A 115 -24.29 -22.22 -5.31
N LEU A 116 -23.51 -21.70 -6.25
CA LEU A 116 -23.14 -22.45 -7.44
C LEU A 116 -22.11 -23.54 -7.07
N PRO A 117 -22.42 -24.82 -7.30
CA PRO A 117 -21.54 -25.91 -6.93
C PRO A 117 -20.42 -26.09 -7.95
N PHE A 118 -19.19 -25.81 -7.56
CA PHE A 118 -18.01 -26.17 -8.36
C PHE A 118 -17.71 -27.67 -8.24
N LYS A 119 -17.25 -28.29 -9.34
CA LYS A 119 -16.92 -29.74 -9.35
C LYS A 119 -15.74 -30.08 -8.44
N SER A 120 -14.80 -29.14 -8.28
CA SER A 120 -13.66 -29.28 -7.35
C SER A 120 -13.08 -27.92 -6.93
N PRO A 121 -12.33 -27.88 -5.81
CA PRO A 121 -11.60 -26.67 -5.39
C PRO A 121 -10.59 -26.18 -6.43
N GLU A 122 -9.98 -27.07 -7.22
CA GLU A 122 -9.05 -26.73 -8.30
C GLU A 122 -9.75 -25.92 -9.40
N LEU A 123 -10.90 -26.40 -9.86
CA LEU A 123 -11.68 -25.72 -10.90
C LEU A 123 -12.26 -24.40 -10.39
N ALA A 124 -12.64 -24.32 -9.12
CA ALA A 124 -13.03 -23.07 -8.50
C ALA A 124 -11.86 -22.04 -8.51
N ALA A 125 -10.67 -22.49 -8.12
CA ALA A 125 -9.47 -21.63 -8.11
C ALA A 125 -9.10 -21.16 -9.53
N GLU A 126 -9.14 -22.06 -10.52
CA GLU A 126 -8.88 -21.73 -11.93
C GLU A 126 -9.87 -20.68 -12.44
N PHE A 127 -11.18 -20.90 -12.21
CA PHE A 127 -12.21 -19.96 -12.61
C PHE A 127 -12.04 -18.58 -11.96
N ILE A 128 -11.79 -18.54 -10.66
CA ILE A 128 -11.62 -17.29 -9.92
C ILE A 128 -10.38 -16.52 -10.41
N LYS A 129 -9.27 -17.19 -10.69
CA LYS A 129 -8.08 -16.57 -11.26
C LYS A 129 -8.36 -15.96 -12.63
N GLU A 130 -9.01 -16.70 -13.52
CA GLU A 130 -9.38 -16.20 -14.85
C GLU A 130 -10.30 -14.97 -14.75
N VAL A 131 -11.33 -15.05 -13.91
CA VAL A 131 -12.25 -13.92 -13.67
C VAL A 131 -11.49 -12.70 -13.14
N ALA A 132 -10.61 -12.87 -12.16
CA ALA A 132 -9.84 -11.78 -11.59
C ALA A 132 -8.92 -11.13 -12.62
N HIS A 133 -8.28 -11.90 -13.49
CA HIS A 133 -7.50 -11.36 -14.62
C HIS A 133 -8.38 -10.57 -15.59
N ARG A 134 -9.58 -11.05 -15.92
CA ARG A 134 -10.54 -10.32 -16.77
C ARG A 134 -11.03 -9.03 -16.13
N TYR A 135 -11.06 -8.96 -14.81
CA TYR A 135 -11.39 -7.75 -14.08
C TYR A 135 -10.22 -6.76 -13.98
N GLY A 136 -9.04 -7.11 -14.47
CA GLY A 136 -7.87 -6.25 -14.61
C GLY A 136 -6.74 -6.51 -13.62
N ALA A 137 -6.80 -7.58 -12.82
CA ALA A 137 -5.67 -7.99 -11.99
C ALA A 137 -4.53 -8.55 -12.86
N THR A 138 -3.32 -8.08 -12.67
CA THR A 138 -2.11 -8.62 -13.34
C THR A 138 -1.62 -9.88 -12.63
N LEU A 139 -1.69 -9.88 -11.30
CA LEU A 139 -1.28 -11.00 -10.45
C LEU A 139 -2.49 -11.48 -9.66
N VAL A 140 -2.63 -12.79 -9.53
CA VAL A 140 -3.68 -13.43 -8.73
C VAL A 140 -3.13 -14.66 -8.02
N GLY A 141 -3.26 -14.69 -6.71
CA GLY A 141 -2.89 -15.83 -5.87
C GLY A 141 -3.95 -16.12 -4.82
N ILE A 142 -4.04 -17.35 -4.37
CA ILE A 142 -5.05 -17.83 -3.43
C ILE A 142 -4.36 -18.49 -2.24
N THR A 143 -4.73 -18.07 -1.03
CA THR A 143 -4.26 -18.69 0.22
C THR A 143 -5.39 -18.82 1.24
N LYS A 144 -5.12 -19.43 2.38
CA LYS A 144 -6.01 -19.33 3.55
C LYS A 144 -5.84 -17.96 4.21
N THR A 145 -6.92 -17.41 4.74
CA THR A 145 -6.80 -16.23 5.55
C THR A 145 -6.16 -16.58 6.90
N ASN A 146 -5.17 -15.81 7.31
CA ASN A 146 -4.52 -15.99 8.60
C ASN A 146 -5.11 -14.98 9.62
N PRO A 147 -5.73 -15.45 10.72
CA PRO A 147 -6.32 -14.58 11.73
C PRO A 147 -5.29 -13.68 12.43
N ASP A 148 -4.02 -14.12 12.52
CA ASP A 148 -2.97 -13.32 13.14
C ASP A 148 -2.60 -12.07 12.32
N TRP A 149 -3.01 -12.02 11.06
CA TRP A 149 -2.71 -10.90 10.14
C TRP A 149 -3.89 -9.96 9.94
N LEU A 150 -4.85 -9.94 10.86
CA LEU A 150 -5.90 -8.92 10.91
C LEU A 150 -5.40 -7.68 11.63
N TYR A 151 -5.89 -6.52 11.25
CA TYR A 151 -5.70 -5.31 12.05
C TYR A 151 -6.61 -5.34 13.28
N SER A 152 -6.11 -4.83 14.42
CA SER A 152 -6.90 -4.74 15.65
C SER A 152 -7.98 -3.66 15.59
N ASP A 153 -7.74 -2.64 14.77
CA ASP A 153 -8.68 -1.54 14.59
C ASP A 153 -9.14 -1.50 13.14
N GLY A 154 -10.45 -1.44 12.94
CA GLY A 154 -11.02 -1.33 11.61
C GLY A 154 -10.56 -0.07 10.91
N TRP A 155 -9.99 -0.26 9.75
CA TRP A 155 -9.62 0.84 8.90
C TRP A 155 -10.81 1.22 8.03
N ARG A 156 -11.36 2.43 8.17
CA ARG A 156 -12.41 3.03 7.33
C ARG A 156 -13.48 2.04 6.82
N GLY A 157 -14.60 1.96 7.47
CA GLY A 157 -15.77 1.28 6.97
C GLY A 157 -16.33 0.15 7.85
N CYS A 158 -15.72 -0.09 9.02
CA CYS A 158 -16.38 -0.83 10.08
C CYS A 158 -16.86 0.14 11.16
N PRO A 159 -17.92 -0.20 11.88
CA PRO A 159 -18.33 0.54 13.05
C PRO A 159 -17.17 0.70 14.03
N PRO A 160 -17.05 1.84 14.74
CA PRO A 160 -15.94 2.09 15.67
C PRO A 160 -15.82 1.08 16.81
N ASP A 161 -16.91 0.38 17.10
CA ASP A 161 -17.07 -0.62 18.15
C ASP A 161 -16.99 -2.07 17.63
N TYR A 162 -16.68 -2.28 16.34
CA TYR A 162 -16.54 -3.62 15.78
C TYR A 162 -15.27 -4.29 16.32
N ASP A 163 -15.46 -5.48 16.90
CA ASP A 163 -14.37 -6.28 17.46
C ASP A 163 -13.65 -7.09 16.39
N PHE A 164 -12.54 -6.55 15.88
CA PHE A 164 -11.65 -7.25 14.92
C PHE A 164 -10.77 -8.32 15.56
N SER A 165 -10.88 -8.58 16.86
CA SER A 165 -10.11 -9.65 17.50
C SER A 165 -10.52 -11.04 17.01
N LYS A 166 -11.68 -11.14 16.37
CA LYS A 166 -12.23 -12.38 15.83
C LYS A 166 -12.39 -12.26 14.32
N MET A 167 -11.67 -13.11 13.59
CA MET A 167 -11.87 -13.25 12.16
C MET A 167 -13.26 -13.84 11.87
N PRO A 168 -14.08 -13.22 11.01
CA PRO A 168 -15.32 -13.82 10.54
C PRO A 168 -15.08 -15.20 9.94
N GLU A 169 -15.89 -16.20 10.31
CA GLU A 169 -15.72 -17.59 9.85
C GLU A 169 -15.76 -17.74 8.33
N HIS A 170 -16.51 -16.87 7.66
CA HIS A 170 -16.62 -16.89 6.19
C HIS A 170 -15.40 -16.28 5.47
N TRP A 171 -14.40 -15.73 6.17
CA TRP A 171 -13.12 -15.28 5.58
C TRP A 171 -12.10 -16.43 5.52
N GLU A 172 -12.51 -17.57 5.07
CA GLU A 172 -11.68 -18.78 5.06
C GLU A 172 -10.52 -18.70 4.05
N TYR A 173 -10.78 -18.14 2.88
CA TYR A 173 -9.79 -17.98 1.80
C TYR A 173 -9.55 -16.51 1.49
N ALA A 174 -8.30 -16.18 1.19
CA ALA A 174 -7.84 -14.88 0.74
C ALA A 174 -7.37 -14.99 -0.71
N ILE A 175 -8.03 -14.26 -1.61
CA ILE A 175 -7.65 -14.10 -3.01
C ILE A 175 -6.89 -12.79 -3.10
N VAL A 176 -5.59 -12.87 -3.34
CA VAL A 176 -4.71 -11.68 -3.43
C VAL A 176 -4.59 -11.27 -4.88
N LEU A 177 -4.88 -10.00 -5.15
CA LEU A 177 -4.80 -9.37 -6.47
C LEU A 177 -3.67 -8.36 -6.50
N GLY A 178 -2.96 -8.25 -7.62
CA GLY A 178 -1.91 -7.27 -7.81
C GLY A 178 -2.00 -6.57 -9.16
N VAL A 179 -1.67 -5.26 -9.19
CA VAL A 179 -1.53 -4.46 -10.41
C VAL A 179 -0.24 -3.65 -10.37
N PRO A 180 0.45 -3.41 -11.51
CA PRO A 180 1.63 -2.57 -11.54
C PRO A 180 1.27 -1.09 -11.37
N MET A 181 2.21 -0.32 -10.82
CA MET A 181 2.21 1.14 -10.97
C MET A 181 2.89 1.51 -12.29
N GLU A 182 2.55 2.67 -12.82
CA GLU A 182 3.21 3.27 -14.00
C GLU A 182 4.69 3.49 -13.73
N TRP A 183 5.56 2.67 -14.36
CA TRP A 183 6.99 2.68 -14.05
C TRP A 183 7.67 4.01 -14.37
N ASP A 184 7.35 4.60 -15.50
CA ASP A 184 7.93 5.89 -15.90
C ASP A 184 7.55 7.01 -14.93
N VAL A 185 6.39 6.91 -14.33
CA VAL A 185 5.92 7.82 -13.29
C VAL A 185 6.60 7.53 -11.96
N VAL A 186 6.83 6.27 -11.59
CA VAL A 186 7.62 5.89 -10.41
C VAL A 186 9.04 6.43 -10.48
N LEU A 187 9.66 6.42 -11.67
CA LEU A 187 11.01 6.91 -11.88
C LEU A 187 11.11 8.44 -11.94
N SER A 188 10.07 9.12 -12.37
CA SER A 188 10.16 10.55 -12.65
C SER A 188 10.05 11.43 -11.41
N ASN A 189 9.39 10.99 -10.39
CA ASN A 189 9.39 11.59 -9.04
C ASN A 189 8.51 10.80 -8.09
N PRO A 190 8.70 10.91 -6.77
CA PRO A 190 7.73 10.40 -5.81
C PRO A 190 6.39 11.12 -5.98
N GLN A 191 5.34 10.34 -6.25
CA GLN A 191 4.04 10.90 -6.54
C GLN A 191 2.89 10.07 -6.03
N PHE A 192 1.93 10.77 -5.45
CA PHE A 192 0.70 10.16 -5.00
C PHE A 192 -0.16 9.67 -6.17
N GLY A 193 -0.20 10.42 -7.27
CA GLY A 193 -1.00 10.09 -8.45
C GLY A 193 -0.76 8.69 -9.00
N THR A 194 0.50 8.25 -9.08
CA THR A 194 0.86 6.89 -9.49
C THR A 194 0.26 5.81 -8.61
N SER A 195 0.20 6.07 -7.31
CA SER A 195 -0.41 5.14 -6.36
C SER A 195 -1.92 5.14 -6.46
N TYR A 196 -2.52 6.31 -6.63
CA TYR A 196 -3.97 6.41 -6.76
C TYR A 196 -4.49 5.70 -8.00
N ASP A 197 -3.83 5.84 -9.15
CA ASP A 197 -4.17 5.06 -10.34
C ASP A 197 -4.16 3.56 -10.05
N ALA A 198 -3.07 3.04 -9.49
CA ALA A 198 -2.96 1.63 -9.18
C ALA A 198 -3.90 1.20 -8.04
N TYR A 199 -4.17 2.08 -7.07
CA TYR A 199 -5.16 1.83 -6.02
C TYR A 199 -6.56 1.72 -6.59
N ASP A 200 -6.93 2.60 -7.51
CA ASP A 200 -8.22 2.55 -8.18
C ASP A 200 -8.38 1.27 -8.99
N ARG A 201 -7.40 0.93 -9.83
CA ARG A 201 -7.43 -0.28 -10.66
C ARG A 201 -7.53 -1.55 -9.83
N VAL A 202 -6.72 -1.71 -8.78
CA VAL A 202 -6.78 -2.92 -7.94
C VAL A 202 -8.04 -2.98 -7.09
N SER A 203 -8.54 -1.83 -6.63
CA SER A 203 -9.81 -1.77 -5.90
C SER A 203 -10.99 -2.12 -6.81
N SER A 204 -11.00 -1.59 -8.02
CA SER A 204 -12.04 -1.93 -9.02
C SER A 204 -12.06 -3.42 -9.35
N ALA A 205 -10.89 -4.05 -9.53
CA ALA A 205 -10.80 -5.49 -9.76
C ALA A 205 -11.31 -6.30 -8.56
N ALA A 206 -10.93 -5.91 -7.34
CA ALA A 206 -11.32 -6.60 -6.12
C ALA A 206 -12.84 -6.49 -5.86
N ILE A 207 -13.43 -5.31 -6.07
CA ILE A 207 -14.86 -5.10 -5.86
C ILE A 207 -15.70 -5.85 -6.90
N ARG A 208 -15.25 -5.89 -8.15
CA ARG A 208 -15.91 -6.72 -9.17
C ARG A 208 -15.87 -8.20 -8.81
N LEU A 209 -14.73 -8.67 -8.28
CA LEU A 209 -14.58 -10.06 -7.82
C LEU A 209 -15.46 -10.35 -6.61
N GLU A 210 -15.53 -9.44 -5.63
CA GLU A 210 -16.47 -9.51 -4.51
C GLU A 210 -17.92 -9.68 -5.01
N GLY A 211 -18.34 -8.83 -5.94
CA GLY A 211 -19.67 -8.90 -6.54
C GLY A 211 -19.91 -10.22 -7.25
N CYS A 212 -18.94 -10.70 -8.02
CA CYS A 212 -19.04 -12.00 -8.71
C CYS A 212 -19.23 -13.17 -7.73
N LEU A 213 -18.43 -13.22 -6.65
CA LEU A 213 -18.54 -14.23 -5.61
C LEU A 213 -19.92 -14.20 -4.93
N LYS A 214 -20.38 -13.00 -4.58
CA LYS A 214 -21.72 -12.82 -3.98
C LYS A 214 -22.84 -13.26 -4.90
N PHE A 215 -22.77 -12.96 -6.20
CA PHE A 215 -23.74 -13.47 -7.18
C PHE A 215 -23.69 -14.98 -7.35
N MET A 216 -22.55 -15.61 -7.09
CA MET A 216 -22.43 -17.08 -7.06
C MET A 216 -22.89 -17.69 -5.71
N GLY A 217 -23.45 -16.89 -4.80
CA GLY A 217 -23.97 -17.35 -3.51
C GLY A 217 -22.92 -17.53 -2.41
N TYR A 218 -21.70 -16.98 -2.59
CA TYR A 218 -20.64 -17.04 -1.60
C TYR A 218 -20.44 -15.66 -0.95
N PRO A 219 -20.45 -15.58 0.40
CA PRO A 219 -20.12 -14.33 1.07
C PRO A 219 -18.69 -13.91 0.73
N ALA A 220 -18.50 -12.63 0.52
CA ALA A 220 -17.22 -12.10 0.13
C ALA A 220 -17.03 -10.66 0.60
N ARG A 221 -15.76 -10.27 0.84
CA ARG A 221 -15.37 -8.91 1.19
C ARG A 221 -14.09 -8.49 0.49
N ALA A 222 -14.12 -7.34 -0.15
CA ALA A 222 -12.95 -6.72 -0.76
C ALA A 222 -12.23 -5.81 0.26
N HIS A 223 -10.97 -6.13 0.55
CA HIS A 223 -10.04 -5.34 1.35
C HIS A 223 -9.12 -4.58 0.40
N THR A 224 -9.34 -3.27 0.27
CA THR A 224 -8.70 -2.47 -0.77
C THR A 224 -8.13 -1.16 -0.22
N PRO A 225 -7.16 -0.55 -0.90
CA PRO A 225 -6.64 0.75 -0.48
C PRO A 225 -7.70 1.87 -0.49
N MET A 226 -8.73 1.76 -1.32
CA MET A 226 -9.79 2.77 -1.43
C MET A 226 -10.91 2.57 -0.39
N LYS A 227 -11.25 1.32 -0.07
CA LYS A 227 -12.23 0.99 0.98
C LYS A 227 -11.61 0.93 2.38
N GLY A 228 -10.37 0.47 2.48
CA GLY A 228 -9.64 0.14 3.69
C GLY A 228 -9.25 -1.34 3.73
N TYR A 229 -8.14 -1.62 4.40
CA TYR A 229 -7.68 -2.97 4.66
C TYR A 229 -8.08 -3.39 6.06
N ASP A 230 -8.70 -4.54 6.20
CA ASP A 230 -8.95 -5.16 7.51
C ASP A 230 -7.85 -6.18 7.84
N LEU A 231 -6.95 -6.47 6.89
CA LEU A 231 -5.87 -7.43 7.02
C LEU A 231 -4.54 -6.92 6.43
N ILE A 232 -3.43 -7.53 6.88
CA ILE A 232 -2.07 -7.23 6.41
C ILE A 232 -1.84 -7.97 5.09
N VAL A 233 -1.72 -7.24 4.00
CA VAL A 233 -1.64 -7.81 2.63
C VAL A 233 -0.33 -8.52 2.33
N PRO A 234 0.88 -7.96 2.64
CA PRO A 234 2.13 -8.56 2.19
C PRO A 234 2.35 -10.02 2.59
N PRO A 235 2.11 -10.45 3.84
CA PRO A 235 2.28 -11.86 4.19
C PRO A 235 1.25 -12.77 3.51
N HIS A 236 0.00 -12.31 3.30
CA HIS A 236 -0.97 -13.08 2.51
C HIS A 236 -0.53 -13.23 1.05
N ALA A 237 0.11 -12.22 0.47
CA ALA A 237 0.64 -12.29 -0.90
C ALA A 237 1.78 -13.31 -1.03
N VAL A 238 2.63 -13.42 0.00
CA VAL A 238 3.69 -14.45 0.05
C VAL A 238 3.07 -15.84 0.13
N GLU A 239 2.14 -16.06 1.05
CA GLU A 239 1.44 -17.34 1.20
C GLU A 239 0.63 -17.72 -0.06
N ALA A 240 0.12 -16.73 -0.78
CA ALA A 240 -0.57 -16.92 -2.06
C ALA A 240 0.38 -17.14 -3.25
N GLY A 241 1.69 -17.29 -3.01
CA GLY A 241 2.68 -17.60 -4.05
C GLY A 241 3.00 -16.45 -5.00
N LEU A 242 2.69 -15.20 -4.63
CA LEU A 242 2.94 -14.06 -5.51
C LEU A 242 4.38 -13.53 -5.42
N GLY A 243 5.09 -13.84 -4.35
CA GLY A 243 6.46 -13.35 -4.18
C GLY A 243 7.05 -13.63 -2.82
N GLN A 244 8.08 -12.87 -2.45
CA GLN A 244 8.74 -12.92 -1.15
C GLN A 244 8.79 -11.53 -0.51
N LEU A 245 8.87 -11.46 0.82
CA LEU A 245 9.07 -10.18 1.51
C LEU A 245 10.48 -9.65 1.25
N GLY A 246 10.56 -8.44 0.74
CA GLY A 246 11.82 -7.71 0.62
C GLY A 246 12.12 -6.89 1.88
N ARG A 247 13.32 -6.30 1.92
CA ARG A 247 13.77 -5.39 2.98
C ARG A 247 12.82 -4.21 3.22
N THR A 248 12.12 -3.78 2.18
CA THR A 248 11.13 -2.69 2.24
C THR A 248 9.80 -3.08 2.91
N GLY A 249 9.63 -4.33 3.34
CA GLY A 249 8.36 -4.86 3.83
C GLY A 249 7.30 -5.08 2.76
N PHE A 250 7.62 -4.81 1.48
CA PHE A 250 6.73 -5.11 0.36
C PHE A 250 6.92 -6.57 -0.09
N CYS A 251 5.85 -7.16 -0.62
CA CYS A 251 5.97 -8.38 -1.40
C CYS A 251 6.66 -8.05 -2.72
N ILE A 252 7.83 -8.61 -2.93
CA ILE A 252 8.58 -8.55 -4.18
C ILE A 252 8.14 -9.71 -5.05
N THR A 253 7.59 -9.40 -6.21
CA THR A 253 7.08 -10.43 -7.14
C THR A 253 8.08 -10.67 -8.27
N PRO A 254 8.12 -11.86 -8.89
CA PRO A 254 9.00 -12.12 -10.03
C PRO A 254 8.74 -11.19 -11.21
N GLU A 255 7.47 -10.86 -11.46
CA GLU A 255 7.06 -10.10 -12.64
C GLU A 255 7.20 -8.60 -12.46
N LEU A 256 6.84 -8.07 -11.26
CA LEU A 256 6.71 -6.64 -11.03
C LEU A 256 7.70 -6.10 -9.99
N GLY A 257 8.45 -6.98 -9.31
CA GLY A 257 9.25 -6.57 -8.17
C GLY A 257 8.37 -5.97 -7.07
N GLY A 258 8.82 -4.88 -6.44
CA GLY A 258 8.04 -4.10 -5.48
C GLY A 258 7.12 -3.06 -6.12
N ASN A 259 7.13 -2.97 -7.47
CA ASN A 259 6.32 -2.01 -8.22
C ASN A 259 4.88 -2.49 -8.41
N CYS A 260 4.22 -2.86 -7.30
CA CYS A 260 2.89 -3.44 -7.29
C CYS A 260 2.00 -2.80 -6.22
N ARG A 261 0.71 -2.70 -6.52
CA ARG A 261 -0.33 -2.43 -5.53
C ARG A 261 -1.26 -3.63 -5.45
N MET A 262 -1.64 -3.99 -4.24
CA MET A 262 -2.37 -5.22 -3.97
C MET A 262 -3.66 -4.94 -3.23
N ALA A 263 -4.64 -5.83 -3.44
CA ALA A 263 -5.89 -5.93 -2.70
C ALA A 263 -6.16 -7.40 -2.40
N VAL A 264 -7.06 -7.65 -1.46
CA VAL A 264 -7.47 -9.02 -1.11
C VAL A 264 -8.98 -9.12 -1.16
N VAL A 265 -9.49 -10.26 -1.59
CA VAL A 265 -10.90 -10.60 -1.45
C VAL A 265 -11.01 -11.86 -0.60
N THR A 266 -11.68 -11.76 0.54
CA THR A 266 -11.96 -12.92 1.41
C THR A 266 -13.28 -13.55 1.09
N THR A 267 -13.38 -14.88 1.23
CA THR A 267 -14.60 -15.67 0.95
C THR A 267 -14.50 -17.05 1.58
N ASN A 268 -15.62 -17.76 1.65
CA ASN A 268 -15.66 -19.17 2.02
C ASN A 268 -15.88 -20.13 0.83
N LEU A 269 -15.69 -19.65 -0.42
CA LEU A 269 -15.68 -20.54 -1.57
C LEU A 269 -14.50 -21.53 -1.44
N PRO A 270 -14.73 -22.84 -1.39
CA PRO A 270 -13.65 -23.81 -1.32
C PRO A 270 -12.77 -23.75 -2.57
N MET A 271 -11.50 -23.43 -2.39
CA MET A 271 -10.53 -23.31 -3.48
C MET A 271 -9.21 -24.00 -3.14
N LYS A 272 -8.54 -24.48 -4.18
CA LYS A 272 -7.15 -24.90 -4.05
C LYS A 272 -6.26 -23.68 -3.82
N THR A 273 -5.47 -23.72 -2.75
CA THR A 273 -4.48 -22.67 -2.46
C THR A 273 -3.21 -22.84 -3.28
N ASP A 274 -2.57 -21.73 -3.57
CA ASP A 274 -1.22 -21.71 -4.11
C ASP A 274 -0.20 -22.02 -3.02
N ARG A 275 1.08 -22.07 -3.38
CA ARG A 275 2.16 -22.32 -2.45
C ARG A 275 3.13 -21.14 -2.49
N PRO A 276 3.72 -20.77 -1.34
CA PRO A 276 4.81 -19.80 -1.32
C PRO A 276 5.91 -20.18 -2.30
N ILE A 277 6.51 -19.18 -2.91
CA ILE A 277 7.65 -19.33 -3.83
C ILE A 277 8.90 -18.74 -3.21
N ASP A 278 10.05 -19.34 -3.52
CA ASP A 278 11.36 -18.80 -3.18
C ASP A 278 12.15 -18.59 -4.47
N PHE A 279 12.54 -17.33 -4.72
CA PHE A 279 13.38 -16.96 -5.85
C PHE A 279 14.53 -16.03 -5.43
N GLY A 280 15.00 -16.19 -4.19
CA GLY A 280 16.24 -15.61 -3.69
C GLY A 280 16.15 -14.16 -3.17
N VAL A 281 14.96 -13.57 -3.07
CA VAL A 281 14.80 -12.17 -2.62
C VAL A 281 15.39 -11.94 -1.23
N SER A 282 15.11 -12.83 -0.28
CA SER A 282 15.60 -12.68 1.09
C SER A 282 17.12 -12.67 1.15
N GLU A 283 17.77 -13.61 0.47
CA GLU A 283 19.23 -13.72 0.44
C GLU A 283 19.87 -12.54 -0.30
N PHE A 284 19.28 -12.09 -1.40
CA PHE A 284 19.75 -10.91 -2.09
C PHE A 284 19.57 -9.64 -1.23
N CYS A 285 18.44 -9.47 -0.56
CA CYS A 285 18.17 -8.32 0.30
C CYS A 285 19.13 -8.21 1.50
N LYS A 286 19.66 -9.34 2.02
CA LYS A 286 20.71 -9.31 3.06
C LYS A 286 21.94 -8.52 2.62
N LYS A 287 22.32 -8.62 1.35
CA LYS A 287 23.50 -7.99 0.76
C LYS A 287 23.23 -6.64 0.10
N CYS A 288 22.05 -6.49 -0.52
CA CYS A 288 21.75 -5.37 -1.41
C CYS A 288 21.72 -4.01 -0.70
N LYS A 289 20.87 -3.82 0.30
CA LYS A 289 20.69 -2.61 1.12
C LYS A 289 20.42 -1.29 0.37
N ILE A 290 20.36 -1.26 -0.96
CA ILE A 290 20.20 -0.02 -1.77
C ILE A 290 18.96 0.79 -1.32
N CYS A 291 17.83 0.14 -1.09
CA CYS A 291 16.61 0.82 -0.64
C CYS A 291 16.74 1.46 0.74
N ALA A 292 17.55 0.87 1.63
CA ALA A 292 17.83 1.42 2.96
C ALA A 292 18.87 2.55 2.88
N GLU A 293 19.93 2.37 2.08
CA GLU A 293 20.95 3.40 1.81
C GLU A 293 20.34 4.66 1.17
N SER A 294 19.37 4.47 0.26
CA SER A 294 18.69 5.56 -0.44
C SER A 294 17.48 6.12 0.31
N CYS A 295 17.12 5.57 1.46
CA CYS A 295 15.95 6.05 2.19
C CYS A 295 16.24 7.38 2.90
N PRO A 296 15.62 8.49 2.47
CA PRO A 296 15.96 9.82 3.00
C PRO A 296 15.55 10.00 4.46
N SER A 297 14.59 9.20 4.94
CA SER A 297 14.15 9.22 6.34
C SER A 297 14.85 8.19 7.21
N GLY A 298 15.73 7.34 6.66
CA GLY A 298 16.32 6.22 7.39
C GLY A 298 15.30 5.20 7.90
N ALA A 299 14.13 5.14 7.30
CA ALA A 299 13.03 4.30 7.80
C ALA A 299 13.25 2.81 7.60
N ILE A 300 14.14 2.41 6.70
CA ILE A 300 14.36 1.01 6.32
C ILE A 300 15.62 0.50 7.02
N SER A 301 15.51 -0.62 7.72
CA SER A 301 16.63 -1.22 8.46
C SER A 301 17.82 -1.55 7.58
N MET A 302 19.04 -1.27 8.11
CA MET A 302 20.34 -1.61 7.54
C MET A 302 20.86 -2.96 8.01
N ALA A 303 20.13 -3.68 8.87
CA ALA A 303 20.56 -4.97 9.41
C ALA A 303 20.81 -6.01 8.32
N ASP A 304 21.77 -6.92 8.55
CA ASP A 304 22.13 -7.98 7.60
C ASP A 304 21.06 -9.08 7.47
N SER A 305 20.20 -9.21 8.49
CA SER A 305 19.08 -10.14 8.50
C SER A 305 17.80 -9.43 8.96
N PRO A 306 16.62 -10.04 8.77
CA PRO A 306 15.40 -9.52 9.35
C PRO A 306 15.55 -9.24 10.84
N ASP A 307 15.25 -8.02 11.26
CA ASP A 307 15.37 -7.49 12.60
C ASP A 307 14.08 -6.83 13.08
N GLY A 308 13.06 -6.94 12.26
CA GLY A 308 11.70 -6.57 12.63
C GLY A 308 11.21 -7.52 13.73
N MET A 309 10.41 -6.98 14.64
CA MET A 309 9.72 -7.84 15.59
C MET A 309 8.94 -8.89 14.79
N VAL A 310 8.96 -10.14 15.25
CA VAL A 310 8.06 -11.18 14.74
C VAL A 310 6.65 -10.77 15.16
N ILE A 311 6.11 -9.76 14.47
CA ILE A 311 4.74 -9.32 14.71
C ILE A 311 3.85 -10.31 13.99
N ARG A 312 3.05 -11.03 14.76
CA ARG A 312 2.00 -11.90 14.23
C ARG A 312 2.52 -13.03 13.33
N GLY A 313 3.68 -13.59 13.69
CA GLY A 313 4.16 -14.85 13.13
C GLY A 313 4.91 -14.78 11.80
N TYR A 314 5.32 -13.60 11.31
CA TYR A 314 6.20 -13.51 10.15
C TYR A 314 7.42 -12.62 10.39
N GLU A 315 8.57 -13.03 9.86
CA GLU A 315 9.82 -12.30 9.95
C GLU A 315 9.92 -11.25 8.84
N HIS A 316 10.39 -10.05 9.21
CA HIS A 316 10.64 -8.97 8.25
C HIS A 316 11.73 -8.03 8.76
N TRP A 317 12.37 -7.27 7.87
CA TRP A 317 13.20 -6.16 8.29
C TRP A 317 12.34 -5.07 8.91
N TYR A 318 12.87 -4.44 9.94
CA TYR A 318 12.18 -3.37 10.62
C TYR A 318 11.96 -2.17 9.67
N ILE A 319 10.74 -1.70 9.63
CA ILE A 319 10.36 -0.49 8.89
C ILE A 319 9.80 0.52 9.88
N ASN A 320 10.49 1.65 10.00
CA ASN A 320 9.99 2.77 10.74
C ASN A 320 8.92 3.54 9.96
N ASN A 321 7.69 3.06 10.03
CA ASN A 321 6.58 3.68 9.30
C ASN A 321 6.34 5.13 9.71
N GLY A 322 6.65 5.51 10.96
CA GLY A 322 6.56 6.88 11.44
C GLY A 322 7.53 7.80 10.69
N ALA A 323 8.84 7.43 10.64
CA ALA A 323 9.84 8.21 9.91
C ALA A 323 9.51 8.33 8.42
N CYS A 324 9.09 7.21 7.82
CA CYS A 324 8.67 7.20 6.41
C CYS A 324 7.51 8.17 6.17
N TYR A 325 6.49 8.13 7.02
CA TYR A 325 5.31 8.99 6.90
C TYR A 325 5.64 10.47 7.15
N ASN A 326 6.48 10.76 8.15
CA ASN A 326 6.92 12.12 8.45
C ASN A 326 7.67 12.73 7.25
N PHE A 327 8.60 11.98 6.66
CA PHE A 327 9.29 12.43 5.46
C PHE A 327 8.33 12.81 4.33
N TRP A 328 7.29 12.00 4.10
CA TRP A 328 6.28 12.37 3.10
C TRP A 328 5.60 13.69 3.43
N ARG A 329 5.28 13.89 4.69
CA ARG A 329 4.56 15.09 5.12
C ARG A 329 5.45 16.32 5.11
N GLU A 330 6.71 16.18 5.48
CA GLU A 330 7.68 17.29 5.53
C GLU A 330 8.10 17.76 4.13
N THR A 331 8.42 16.81 3.26
CA THR A 331 9.14 17.14 2.03
C THR A 331 8.29 17.05 0.77
N MET A 332 7.23 16.25 0.77
CA MET A 332 6.49 15.95 -0.45
C MET A 332 5.02 16.36 -0.40
N GLY A 333 4.55 16.85 0.72
CA GLY A 333 3.15 17.20 0.91
C GLY A 333 2.23 16.01 0.64
N PRO A 334 1.24 16.12 -0.28
CA PRO A 334 0.35 15.01 -0.64
C PRO A 334 1.03 13.96 -1.52
N MET A 335 2.28 14.19 -1.92
CA MET A 335 3.00 13.34 -2.85
C MET A 335 3.74 12.27 -2.06
N GLY A 336 3.43 11.00 -2.27
CA GLY A 336 4.11 9.91 -1.58
C GLY A 336 5.50 9.65 -2.15
N CYS A 337 6.47 9.34 -1.30
CA CYS A 337 7.76 8.82 -1.72
C CYS A 337 7.61 7.42 -2.33
N ARG A 338 8.39 7.10 -3.35
CA ARG A 338 8.49 5.76 -3.98
C ARG A 338 9.94 5.39 -4.23
N LEU A 339 10.87 6.09 -3.60
CA LEU A 339 12.30 5.94 -3.82
C LEU A 339 12.76 4.50 -3.59
N CYS A 340 12.33 3.87 -2.51
CA CYS A 340 12.65 2.47 -2.22
C CYS A 340 12.17 1.48 -3.29
N VAL A 341 11.10 1.80 -4.02
CA VAL A 341 10.63 1.02 -5.18
C VAL A 341 11.46 1.35 -6.42
N ALA A 342 11.74 2.64 -6.66
CA ALA A 342 12.47 3.12 -7.83
C ALA A 342 13.92 2.61 -7.88
N VAL A 343 14.58 2.52 -6.72
CA VAL A 343 15.98 2.03 -6.64
C VAL A 343 16.09 0.51 -6.55
N CYS A 344 14.99 -0.20 -6.32
CA CYS A 344 15.01 -1.64 -6.13
C CYS A 344 15.36 -2.38 -7.42
N PRO A 345 16.42 -3.21 -7.47
CA PRO A 345 16.79 -3.96 -8.66
C PRO A 345 15.67 -4.88 -9.18
N TYR A 346 14.88 -5.46 -8.28
CA TYR A 346 13.73 -6.30 -8.66
C TYR A 346 12.57 -5.52 -9.27
N SER A 347 12.45 -4.23 -8.96
CA SER A 347 11.37 -3.39 -9.49
C SER A 347 11.73 -2.76 -10.83
N ARG A 348 13.02 -2.71 -11.18
CA ARG A 348 13.48 -2.15 -12.45
C ARG A 348 12.99 -3.01 -13.60
N LYS A 349 12.40 -2.34 -14.59
CA LYS A 349 11.71 -2.97 -15.71
C LYS A 349 12.68 -3.29 -16.84
N ASP A 350 12.49 -4.47 -17.41
CA ASP A 350 12.73 -4.85 -18.80
C ASP A 350 14.06 -4.40 -19.43
N ASN A 351 15.18 -4.83 -18.85
CA ASN A 351 16.33 -5.06 -19.66
C ASN A 351 16.85 -6.49 -19.41
N TRP A 352 17.45 -7.06 -20.41
CA TRP A 352 17.97 -8.43 -20.37
C TRP A 352 18.91 -8.71 -19.19
N ILE A 353 19.59 -7.67 -18.65
CA ILE A 353 20.48 -7.77 -17.49
C ILE A 353 19.68 -8.09 -16.22
N HIS A 354 18.54 -7.39 -16.01
CA HIS A 354 17.68 -7.64 -14.87
C HIS A 354 16.98 -9.00 -14.96
N ASP A 355 16.59 -9.43 -16.16
CA ASP A 355 16.02 -10.76 -16.37
C ASP A 355 17.05 -11.85 -16.11
N MET A 356 18.27 -11.64 -16.55
CA MET A 356 19.40 -12.52 -16.25
C MET A 356 19.66 -12.56 -14.73
N ALA A 357 19.63 -11.41 -14.06
CA ALA A 357 19.80 -11.31 -12.62
C ALA A 357 18.76 -12.12 -11.88
N ARG A 358 17.48 -11.93 -12.17
CA ARG A 358 16.37 -12.68 -11.56
C ARG A 358 16.48 -14.19 -11.78
N THR A 359 17.11 -14.60 -12.87
CA THR A 359 17.26 -16.02 -13.22
C THR A 359 18.47 -16.66 -12.57
N LEU A 360 19.60 -15.93 -12.50
CA LEU A 360 20.88 -16.49 -12.05
C LEU A 360 21.07 -16.35 -10.53
N ASP A 361 20.62 -15.24 -9.94
CA ASP A 361 20.84 -14.96 -8.53
C ASP A 361 20.25 -16.05 -7.60
N PRO A 362 19.02 -16.54 -7.78
CA PRO A 362 18.48 -17.61 -6.96
C PRO A 362 19.20 -18.96 -7.11
N ARG A 363 19.99 -19.14 -8.17
CA ARG A 363 20.73 -20.36 -8.47
C ARG A 363 22.19 -20.29 -8.06
N ASP A 364 22.66 -19.15 -7.55
CA ASP A 364 24.04 -18.97 -7.14
C ASP A 364 24.22 -19.13 -5.62
N PRO A 365 24.60 -20.30 -5.14
CA PRO A 365 24.82 -20.52 -3.71
C PRO A 365 26.09 -19.82 -3.20
N THR A 366 26.97 -19.35 -4.08
CA THR A 366 28.21 -18.66 -3.72
C THR A 366 28.02 -17.17 -3.45
N GLY A 367 26.94 -16.58 -3.99
CA GLY A 367 26.64 -15.16 -3.91
C GLY A 367 27.59 -14.27 -4.73
N VAL A 368 28.39 -14.86 -5.65
CA VAL A 368 29.25 -14.11 -6.56
C VAL A 368 28.42 -13.37 -7.59
N VAL A 369 27.36 -14.01 -8.10
CA VAL A 369 26.43 -13.38 -9.05
C VAL A 369 25.74 -12.19 -8.37
N SER A 370 25.18 -12.37 -7.16
CA SER A 370 24.58 -11.29 -6.39
C SER A 370 25.53 -10.11 -6.21
N SER A 371 26.78 -10.38 -5.88
CA SER A 371 27.78 -9.34 -5.64
C SER A 371 28.15 -8.60 -6.93
N GLY A 372 28.28 -9.31 -8.05
CA GLY A 372 28.55 -8.72 -9.36
C GLY A 372 27.38 -7.85 -9.85
N LEU A 373 26.15 -8.36 -9.72
CA LEU A 373 24.93 -7.64 -10.09
C LEU A 373 24.72 -6.39 -9.22
N LEU A 374 25.00 -6.50 -7.92
CA LEU A 374 24.93 -5.37 -7.00
C LEU A 374 25.95 -4.29 -7.34
N TRP A 375 27.18 -4.70 -7.67
CA TRP A 375 28.22 -3.78 -8.14
C TRP A 375 27.78 -3.05 -9.43
N MET A 376 27.25 -3.79 -10.41
CA MET A 376 26.71 -3.20 -11.64
C MET A 376 25.58 -2.23 -11.33
N GLN A 377 24.65 -2.61 -10.46
CA GLN A 377 23.52 -1.75 -10.07
C GLN A 377 23.99 -0.42 -9.43
N LYS A 378 25.02 -0.47 -8.59
CA LYS A 378 25.54 0.72 -7.90
C LYS A 378 26.43 1.61 -8.75
N ASN A 379 27.07 1.06 -9.82
CA ASN A 379 28.08 1.77 -10.58
C ASN A 379 27.70 2.06 -12.05
N LEU A 380 26.73 1.35 -12.59
CA LEU A 380 26.35 1.48 -14.02
C LEU A 380 24.93 2.01 -14.22
N PHE A 381 24.15 2.09 -13.17
CA PHE A 381 22.77 2.57 -13.25
C PHE A 381 22.56 3.74 -12.30
N ASP A 382 22.08 4.84 -12.86
CA ASP A 382 21.71 6.00 -12.06
C ASP A 382 20.56 5.65 -11.10
N ALA A 383 20.68 6.10 -9.87
CA ALA A 383 19.63 6.04 -8.88
C ALA A 383 19.15 7.46 -8.57
N PRO A 384 17.83 7.66 -8.34
CA PRO A 384 17.35 8.95 -7.89
C PRO A 384 18.00 9.32 -6.56
N ASP A 385 18.46 10.57 -6.43
CA ASP A 385 19.04 11.09 -5.19
C ASP A 385 17.92 11.57 -4.26
N ALA A 386 18.05 11.29 -2.97
CA ALA A 386 17.13 11.77 -1.95
C ALA A 386 17.07 13.31 -1.90
N ALA A 387 18.19 13.99 -2.18
CA ALA A 387 18.27 15.45 -2.23
C ALA A 387 17.35 16.06 -3.30
N ASP A 388 17.03 15.32 -4.35
CA ASP A 388 16.17 15.76 -5.43
C ASP A 388 14.71 15.90 -5.01
N TYR A 389 14.34 15.33 -3.89
CA TYR A 389 12.98 15.25 -3.39
C TYR A 389 12.64 16.32 -2.32
N HIS A 390 13.61 17.14 -1.93
CA HIS A 390 13.42 18.22 -0.94
C HIS A 390 12.84 19.51 -1.54
N ARG A 391 12.47 19.52 -2.81
CA ARG A 391 12.04 20.75 -3.48
C ARG A 391 10.57 20.64 -3.88
N PRO A 392 9.79 21.74 -3.70
CA PRO A 392 8.53 21.84 -4.41
C PRO A 392 8.80 21.71 -5.91
N PRO A 393 7.82 21.30 -6.74
CA PRO A 393 7.99 21.12 -8.18
C PRO A 393 8.12 22.49 -8.90
N VAL A 394 9.09 23.28 -8.49
CA VAL A 394 9.43 24.59 -9.02
C VAL A 394 10.83 24.52 -9.62
N GLY A 395 10.94 24.82 -10.91
CA GLY A 395 12.22 24.82 -11.60
C GLY A 395 12.64 23.43 -12.11
N GLU A 396 13.91 23.21 -12.28
CA GLU A 396 14.46 21.95 -12.77
C GLU A 396 14.21 20.86 -11.73
N PHE A 397 13.40 19.89 -12.09
CA PHE A 397 13.40 18.61 -11.40
C PHE A 397 14.77 18.00 -11.59
N ALA A 398 15.36 17.51 -10.53
CA ALA A 398 16.55 16.70 -10.69
C ALA A 398 16.24 15.57 -11.65
N ALA A 399 16.94 15.65 -12.78
CA ALA A 399 16.52 15.02 -13.99
C ALA A 399 16.93 13.56 -14.02
N TYR A 400 16.32 12.74 -13.18
CA TYR A 400 16.31 11.32 -13.51
C TYR A 400 15.43 11.07 -14.74
N ARG A 401 14.31 11.80 -14.86
CA ARG A 401 13.43 11.88 -16.04
C ARG A 401 12.61 13.15 -16.01
N GLU A 402 12.09 13.53 -17.17
CA GLU A 402 11.10 14.59 -17.29
C GLU A 402 9.92 14.35 -16.33
N PRO A 403 9.51 15.35 -15.55
CA PRO A 403 8.36 15.20 -14.66
C PRO A 403 7.11 14.83 -15.46
N PRO A 404 6.21 14.00 -14.90
CA PRO A 404 4.98 13.66 -15.55
C PRO A 404 4.14 14.90 -15.82
N PHE A 405 3.22 14.81 -16.77
CA PHE A 405 2.46 15.96 -17.28
C PHE A 405 1.77 16.76 -16.19
N TYR A 406 1.21 16.12 -15.18
CA TYR A 406 0.46 16.78 -14.09
C TYR A 406 1.37 17.48 -13.03
N LEU A 407 2.67 17.34 -13.13
CA LEU A 407 3.64 18.13 -12.37
C LEU A 407 4.26 19.28 -13.18
N ARG A 408 3.91 19.42 -14.44
CA ARG A 408 4.41 20.48 -15.31
C ARG A 408 3.47 21.69 -15.26
N ALA A 409 3.18 22.21 -14.06
CA ALA A 409 2.28 23.35 -13.87
C ALA A 409 2.68 24.55 -14.72
N GLU A 410 3.97 24.89 -14.79
CA GLU A 410 4.51 25.99 -15.60
C GLU A 410 4.20 25.85 -17.12
N LYS A 411 4.07 24.61 -17.60
CA LYS A 411 3.71 24.36 -18.99
C LYS A 411 2.23 24.61 -19.29
N TYR A 412 1.34 24.33 -18.34
CA TYR A 412 -0.10 24.25 -18.58
C TYR A 412 -0.88 25.36 -17.91
N LEU A 413 -0.36 25.99 -16.85
CA LEU A 413 -1.06 27.01 -16.08
C LEU A 413 -0.36 28.36 -16.19
N ASP A 414 -1.16 29.43 -16.21
CA ASP A 414 -0.68 30.78 -15.97
C ASP A 414 -0.51 30.99 -14.46
N LEU A 415 0.73 30.81 -13.98
CA LEU A 415 1.03 30.84 -12.55
C LEU A 415 0.92 32.24 -11.93
N GLU A 416 0.88 33.32 -12.74
CA GLU A 416 0.64 34.68 -12.25
C GLU A 416 -0.82 34.85 -11.84
N ILE A 417 -1.74 34.13 -12.49
CA ILE A 417 -3.19 34.20 -12.22
C ILE A 417 -3.60 33.17 -11.17
N VAL A 418 -2.93 32.03 -11.12
CA VAL A 418 -3.26 30.94 -10.17
C VAL A 418 -2.90 31.35 -8.76
N LYS A 419 -3.87 31.87 -8.02
CA LYS A 419 -3.69 32.17 -6.60
C LYS A 419 -3.48 30.88 -5.80
N PRO A 420 -2.58 30.90 -4.79
CA PRO A 420 -2.50 29.81 -3.82
C PRO A 420 -3.87 29.56 -3.21
N SER A 421 -4.27 28.31 -3.06
CA SER A 421 -5.51 27.98 -2.37
C SER A 421 -5.46 28.56 -0.95
N LYS A 422 -6.44 29.38 -0.59
CA LYS A 422 -6.66 29.74 0.82
C LYS A 422 -6.90 28.42 1.53
N GLY A 423 -6.04 28.13 2.50
CA GLY A 423 -6.13 26.90 3.28
C GLY A 423 -7.55 26.73 3.83
N GLY A 424 -8.16 25.59 3.52
CA GLY A 424 -9.35 25.09 4.18
C GLY A 424 -8.95 24.20 5.33
#